data_5ca6d536155f5236d674e3f19f4982cf
#
_entry.id   5ca6d536155f5236d674e3f19f4982cf
#
_cell.length_a   1.000
_cell.length_b   1.000
_cell.length_c   1.000
_cell.angle_alpha   90.00
_cell.angle_beta   90.00
_cell.angle_gamma   90.00
#
_symmetry.space_group_name_H-M   'P 1'
#
loop_
_entity.id
_entity.type
_entity.pdbx_description
1 polymer ?
#
loop_
_entity_poly.entity_id
_entity_poly.type
_entity_poly.pdbx_seq_one_letter_code
_entity_poly.pdbx_strand_id
1 'polypeptide(L)' 'MSQFEIAHFEDRVEALIEAYRVLLHDYEALKSSYEQEQARNRETRERLNGVIERIRALEAEADNA' A
#
# COMPACT_ATOMS: atom_id res chain seq x y z
N MET A 1 32.45 -29.15 -17.74
CA MET A 1 31.00 -28.98 -17.90
C MET A 1 30.59 -29.19 -19.35
N SER A 2 29.53 -29.91 -19.58
CA SER A 2 28.97 -30.06 -20.92
C SER A 2 28.18 -28.80 -21.30
N GLN A 3 28.02 -28.59 -22.61
CA GLN A 3 27.19 -27.48 -23.11
C GLN A 3 25.74 -27.56 -22.58
N PHE A 4 25.24 -28.79 -22.43
CA PHE A 4 23.91 -29.03 -21.88
C PHE A 4 23.78 -28.50 -20.44
N GLU A 5 24.80 -28.75 -19.60
CA GLU A 5 24.79 -28.27 -18.22
C GLU A 5 24.88 -26.75 -18.14
N ILE A 6 25.68 -26.13 -19.01
CA ILE A 6 25.80 -24.67 -19.07
C ILE A 6 24.48 -24.05 -19.50
N ALA A 7 23.83 -24.58 -20.55
CA ALA A 7 22.54 -24.09 -21.02
C ALA A 7 21.46 -24.23 -19.95
N HIS A 8 21.44 -25.33 -19.21
CA HIS A 8 20.50 -25.56 -18.14
C HIS A 8 20.72 -24.56 -16.99
N PHE A 9 21.96 -24.26 -16.66
CA PHE A 9 22.31 -23.27 -15.66
C PHE A 9 21.86 -21.87 -16.07
N GLU A 10 22.11 -21.50 -17.34
CA GLU A 10 21.65 -20.20 -17.87
C GLU A 10 20.14 -20.05 -17.80
N ASP A 11 19.42 -21.12 -18.17
CA ASP A 11 17.95 -21.11 -18.09
C ASP A 11 17.46 -20.88 -16.65
N ARG A 12 18.10 -21.48 -15.69
CA ARG A 12 17.77 -21.33 -14.28
C ARG A 12 18.06 -19.92 -13.78
N VAL A 13 19.16 -19.33 -14.22
CA VAL A 13 19.52 -17.95 -13.86
C VAL A 13 18.50 -16.98 -14.46
N GLU A 14 18.13 -17.17 -15.72
CA GLU A 14 17.11 -16.34 -16.36
C GLU A 14 15.76 -16.43 -15.65
N ALA A 15 15.35 -17.64 -15.27
CA ALA A 15 14.12 -17.85 -14.53
C ALA A 15 14.14 -17.14 -13.18
N LEU A 16 15.29 -17.18 -12.50
CA LEU A 16 15.47 -16.49 -11.22
C LEU A 16 15.38 -14.97 -11.37
N ILE A 17 16.01 -14.43 -12.39
CA ILE A 17 15.97 -12.99 -12.70
C ILE A 17 14.51 -12.56 -12.98
N GLU A 18 13.79 -13.34 -13.77
CA GLU A 18 12.40 -13.05 -14.08
C GLU A 18 11.51 -13.08 -12.82
N ALA A 19 11.70 -14.10 -11.98
CA ALA A 19 10.99 -14.22 -10.73
C ALA A 19 11.27 -13.01 -9.80
N TYR A 20 12.51 -12.55 -9.77
CA TYR A 20 12.89 -11.37 -9.00
C TYR A 20 12.21 -10.11 -9.52
N ARG A 21 12.16 -9.93 -10.83
CA ARG A 21 11.50 -8.78 -11.44
C ARG A 21 10.01 -8.75 -11.12
N VAL A 22 9.36 -9.89 -11.20
CA VAL A 22 7.93 -10.01 -10.85
C VAL A 22 7.71 -9.66 -9.38
N LEU A 23 8.54 -10.20 -8.50
CA LEU A 23 8.45 -9.93 -7.07
C LEU A 23 8.68 -8.44 -6.76
N LEU A 24 9.65 -7.82 -7.40
CA LEU A 24 9.93 -6.39 -7.23
C LEU A 24 8.74 -5.54 -7.69
N HIS A 25 8.17 -5.89 -8.83
CA HIS A 25 6.98 -5.19 -9.35
C HIS A 25 5.81 -5.33 -8.38
N ASP A 26 5.56 -6.51 -7.86
CA ASP A 26 4.48 -6.75 -6.90
C ASP A 26 4.72 -6.00 -5.60
N TYR A 27 5.95 -5.95 -5.14
CA TYR A 27 6.33 -5.19 -3.95
C TYR A 27 6.05 -3.70 -4.12
N GLU A 28 6.43 -3.12 -5.25
CA GLU A 28 6.21 -1.71 -5.55
C GLU A 28 4.72 -1.39 -5.65
N ALA A 29 3.94 -2.27 -6.27
CA ALA A 29 2.49 -2.10 -6.36
C ALA A 29 1.84 -2.17 -4.97
N LEU A 30 2.25 -3.10 -4.14
CA LEU A 30 1.75 -3.24 -2.77
C LEU A 30 2.12 -2.03 -1.92
N LYS A 31 3.35 -1.54 -2.05
CA LYS A 31 3.80 -0.35 -1.33
C LYS A 31 2.98 0.87 -1.71
N SER A 32 2.75 1.07 -3.00
CA SER A 32 1.93 2.20 -3.49
C SER A 32 0.50 2.11 -2.97
N SER A 33 -0.09 0.92 -3.00
CA SER A 33 -1.44 0.68 -2.48
C SER A 33 -1.51 0.98 -0.97
N TYR A 34 -0.52 0.55 -0.22
CA TYR A 34 -0.44 0.79 1.21
C TYR A 34 -0.35 2.29 1.53
N GLU A 35 0.47 3.03 0.80
CA GLU A 35 0.62 4.48 0.97
C GLU A 35 -0.69 5.22 0.67
N GLN A 36 -1.40 4.80 -0.38
CA GLN A 36 -2.70 5.37 -0.73
C GLN A 36 -3.74 5.10 0.35
N GLU A 37 -3.76 3.89 0.90
CA GLU A 37 -4.68 3.53 1.97
C GLU A 37 -4.40 4.29 3.25
N GLN A 38 -3.13 4.53 3.58
CA GLN A 38 -2.76 5.33 4.74
C GLN A 38 -3.21 6.78 4.57
N ALA A 39 -3.04 7.36 3.39
CA ALA A 39 -3.48 8.72 3.11
C ALA A 39 -5.00 8.83 3.21
N ARG A 40 -5.73 7.87 2.65
CA ARG A 40 -7.20 7.82 2.73
C ARG A 40 -7.68 7.66 4.17
N ASN A 41 -7.01 6.82 4.95
CA ASN A 41 -7.35 6.60 6.35
C ASN A 41 -7.18 7.89 7.17
N ARG A 42 -6.08 8.62 6.94
CA ARG A 42 -5.82 9.88 7.60
C ARG A 42 -6.90 10.90 7.26
N GLU A 43 -7.24 11.03 5.99
CA GLU A 43 -8.29 11.93 5.53
C GLU A 43 -9.64 11.60 6.17
N THR A 44 -9.98 10.32 6.22
CA THR A 44 -11.23 9.86 6.84
C THR A 44 -11.26 10.22 8.32
N ARG A 45 -10.15 10.05 9.04
CA ARG A 45 -10.06 10.40 10.46
C ARG A 45 -10.22 11.90 10.68
N GLU A 46 -9.61 12.71 9.83
CA GLU A 46 -9.74 14.17 9.91
C GLU A 46 -11.19 14.62 9.68
N ARG A 47 -11.86 14.03 8.70
CA ARG A 47 -13.27 14.32 8.44
C ARG A 47 -14.15 13.89 9.60
N LEU A 48 -13.90 12.74 10.18
CA LEU A 48 -14.65 12.23 11.32
C LEU A 48 -14.47 13.14 12.52
N ASN A 49 -13.23 13.56 12.80
CA ASN A 49 -12.96 14.49 13.89
C ASN A 49 -13.68 15.84 13.69
N GLY A 50 -13.72 16.33 12.45
CA GLY A 50 -14.46 17.54 12.11
C GLY A 50 -15.95 17.41 12.37
N VAL A 51 -16.54 16.27 12.03
CA VAL A 51 -17.95 15.99 12.30
C VAL A 51 -18.22 15.94 13.81
N ILE A 52 -17.36 15.27 14.56
CA ILE A 52 -17.48 15.16 16.02
C ILE A 52 -17.43 16.55 16.65
N GLU A 53 -16.52 17.41 16.21
CA GLU A 53 -16.41 18.77 16.72
C GLU A 53 -17.66 19.60 16.43
N ARG A 54 -18.25 19.45 15.24
CA ARG A 54 -19.50 20.11 14.88
C ARG A 54 -20.66 19.66 15.77
N ILE A 55 -20.74 18.37 16.04
CA ILE A 55 -21.77 17.81 16.92
C ILE A 55 -21.62 18.40 18.33
N ARG A 56 -20.41 18.47 18.86
CA ARG A 56 -20.13 19.05 20.16
C ARG A 56 -20.52 20.53 20.23
N ALA A 57 -20.20 21.26 19.15
CA ALA A 57 -20.58 22.69 19.08
C ALA A 57 -22.09 22.87 19.08
N LEU A 58 -22.83 22.05 18.35
CA LEU A 58 -24.29 22.08 18.32
C LEU A 58 -24.89 21.71 19.67
N GLU A 59 -24.34 20.72 20.34
CA GLU A 59 -24.77 20.34 21.68
C GLU A 59 -24.57 21.50 22.69
N ALA A 60 -23.43 22.17 22.60
CA ALA A 60 -23.13 23.31 23.46
C ALA A 60 -24.09 24.45 23.21
N GLU A 61 -24.45 24.73 21.95
CA GLU A 61 -25.46 25.74 21.63
C GLU A 61 -26.82 25.38 22.17
N ALA A 62 -27.23 24.12 22.06
CA ALA A 62 -28.51 23.65 22.57
C ALA A 62 -28.58 23.75 24.09
N ASP A 63 -27.47 23.44 24.78
CA ASP A 63 -27.41 23.55 26.24
C ASP A 63 -27.44 25.00 26.73
N ASN A 64 -26.96 25.94 25.91
CA ASN A 64 -26.98 27.38 26.25
C ASN A 64 -28.26 28.11 25.83
N ALA A 65 -29.08 27.44 25.06
CA ALA A 65 -30.39 27.97 24.66
C ALA A 65 -31.46 27.64 25.72
#